data_b749b79e25fe23c582a6d09d34d6249e
#
_entry.id   b749b79e25fe23c582a6d09d34d6249e
#
_cell.length_a   1.000
_cell.length_b   1.000
_cell.length_c   1.000
_cell.angle_alpha   90.00
_cell.angle_beta   90.00
_cell.angle_gamma   90.00
#
_symmetry.space_group_name_H-M   'P 1'
#
loop_
_entity.id
_entity.type
_entity.pdbx_description
1 polymer ?
#
loop_
_entity_poly.entity_id
_entity_poly.type
_entity_poly.pdbx_seq_one_letter_code
_entity_poly.pdbx_strand_id
1 'polypeptide(L)'
;MTNIGWQIVPLDETLLAQWATLRQQLWPHHALSAHLQEGVEMLANAHLNAFLALDEQSQAVGFADAALRHDYVNGCNSSPVMYLEGVYVQPASRQRGVAQALIAQVAQWGRELGCRELASDAAIDNLASQQMHQRLGFAETERVVFFKKALG
;
A
#
# COMPACT_ATOMS: atom_id res chain seq x y z
N MET A 1 9.85 -12.57 18.74
CA MET A 1 9.65 -11.37 19.48
C MET A 1 8.60 -10.51 18.87
N THR A 2 7.63 -10.23 19.61
CA THR A 2 6.58 -9.43 19.09
C THR A 2 7.01 -8.01 19.00
N ASN A 3 6.50 -7.37 18.02
CA ASN A 3 6.66 -6.05 17.89
C ASN A 3 5.70 -5.34 18.70
N ILE A 4 6.17 -4.57 19.54
CA ILE A 4 5.33 -3.82 20.40
C ILE A 4 5.42 -2.40 20.03
N GLY A 5 4.42 -1.66 20.25
CA GLY A 5 4.38 -0.27 19.92
C GLY A 5 3.49 0.07 18.77
N TRP A 6 2.98 -0.93 18.00
CA TRP A 6 1.97 -0.67 16.99
C TRP A 6 1.08 -1.87 16.74
N GLN A 7 -0.09 -1.59 16.17
CA GLN A 7 -1.10 -2.56 15.81
C GLN A 7 -1.52 -2.30 14.38
N ILE A 8 -1.65 -3.37 13.57
CA ILE A 8 -2.09 -3.24 12.19
C ILE A 8 -3.59 -3.47 12.13
N VAL A 9 -4.32 -2.49 11.59
CA VAL A 9 -5.78 -2.52 11.51
C VAL A 9 -6.24 -2.13 10.11
N PRO A 10 -7.40 -2.64 9.65
CA PRO A 10 -7.95 -2.19 8.37
C PRO A 10 -8.53 -0.79 8.49
N LEU A 11 -8.56 -0.10 7.35
CA LEU A 11 -9.17 1.23 7.27
C LEU A 11 -10.66 1.14 7.59
N ASP A 12 -11.14 2.09 8.39
CA ASP A 12 -12.55 2.31 8.62
C ASP A 12 -12.85 3.81 8.65
N GLU A 13 -14.11 4.17 8.85
CA GLU A 13 -14.51 5.57 8.82
C GLU A 13 -13.78 6.42 9.88
N THR A 14 -13.48 5.83 11.03
CA THR A 14 -12.84 6.58 12.13
C THR A 14 -11.37 6.89 11.83
N LEU A 15 -10.77 6.17 10.90
CA LEU A 15 -9.34 6.32 10.55
C LEU A 15 -9.11 7.08 9.24
N LEU A 16 -10.18 7.46 8.53
CA LEU A 16 -10.07 8.13 7.24
C LEU A 16 -9.20 9.39 7.28
N ALA A 17 -9.38 10.23 8.28
CA ALA A 17 -8.62 11.47 8.38
C ALA A 17 -7.13 11.21 8.57
N GLN A 18 -6.77 10.28 9.43
CA GLN A 18 -5.37 9.92 9.66
C GLN A 18 -4.74 9.29 8.43
N TRP A 19 -5.46 8.38 7.78
CA TRP A 19 -5.00 7.73 6.55
C TRP A 19 -4.77 8.76 5.44
N ALA A 20 -5.71 9.69 5.24
CA ALA A 20 -5.59 10.73 4.22
C ALA A 20 -4.39 11.64 4.49
N THR A 21 -4.13 11.97 5.74
CA THR A 21 -2.97 12.78 6.12
C THR A 21 -1.66 12.06 5.78
N LEU A 22 -1.57 10.76 6.06
CA LEU A 22 -0.39 9.96 5.71
C LEU A 22 -0.24 9.85 4.20
N ARG A 23 -1.33 9.67 3.46
CA ARG A 23 -1.29 9.62 2.00
C ARG A 23 -0.79 10.93 1.41
N GLN A 24 -1.20 12.06 1.98
CA GLN A 24 -0.74 13.36 1.52
C GLN A 24 0.78 13.52 1.75
N GLN A 25 1.33 12.92 2.79
CA GLN A 25 2.76 12.92 3.02
C GLN A 25 3.51 12.11 1.95
N LEU A 26 2.93 11.01 1.49
CA LEU A 26 3.52 10.19 0.42
C LEU A 26 3.29 10.81 -0.97
N TRP A 27 2.09 11.34 -1.20
CA TRP A 27 1.69 11.92 -2.48
C TRP A 27 1.23 13.36 -2.29
N PRO A 28 2.17 14.30 -2.05
CA PRO A 28 1.83 15.67 -1.65
C PRO A 28 1.22 16.53 -2.74
N HIS A 29 1.29 16.09 -4.00
CA HIS A 29 0.73 16.83 -5.12
C HIS A 29 -0.79 16.64 -5.26
N HIS A 30 -1.40 15.77 -4.47
CA HIS A 30 -2.85 15.64 -4.40
C HIS A 30 -3.37 16.35 -3.15
N ALA A 31 -4.52 17.02 -3.27
CA ALA A 31 -5.13 17.70 -2.14
C ALA A 31 -5.65 16.71 -1.11
N LEU A 32 -5.71 17.14 0.16
CA LEU A 32 -6.25 16.31 1.23
C LEU A 32 -7.68 15.85 0.93
N SER A 33 -8.49 16.74 0.35
CA SER A 33 -9.87 16.40 -0.02
C SER A 33 -9.95 15.27 -1.04
N ALA A 34 -8.99 15.20 -1.97
CA ALA A 34 -8.93 14.13 -2.94
C ALA A 34 -8.61 12.79 -2.27
N HIS A 35 -7.69 12.79 -1.32
CA HIS A 35 -7.38 11.57 -0.55
C HIS A 35 -8.59 11.10 0.27
N LEU A 36 -9.32 12.04 0.89
CA LEU A 36 -10.51 11.69 1.66
C LEU A 36 -11.60 11.09 0.77
N GLN A 37 -11.81 11.66 -0.41
CA GLN A 37 -12.78 11.13 -1.37
C GLN A 37 -12.41 9.71 -1.81
N GLU A 38 -11.15 9.49 -2.09
CA GLU A 38 -10.66 8.17 -2.46
C GLU A 38 -10.88 7.16 -1.34
N GLY A 39 -10.71 7.56 -0.09
CA GLY A 39 -10.96 6.70 1.06
C GLY A 39 -12.42 6.29 1.19
N VAL A 40 -13.34 7.21 0.93
CA VAL A 40 -14.76 6.89 0.91
C VAL A 40 -15.06 5.83 -0.16
N GLU A 41 -14.47 5.99 -1.35
CA GLU A 41 -14.62 5.02 -2.44
C GLU A 41 -14.01 3.67 -2.07
N MET A 42 -12.86 3.66 -1.42
CA MET A 42 -12.23 2.41 -0.99
C MET A 42 -13.09 1.64 0.01
N LEU A 43 -13.71 2.35 0.95
CA LEU A 43 -14.57 1.69 1.93
C LEU A 43 -15.81 1.07 1.30
N ALA A 44 -16.23 1.57 0.15
CA ALA A 44 -17.39 1.05 -0.58
C ALA A 44 -17.04 -0.03 -1.61
N ASN A 45 -15.76 -0.37 -1.77
CA ASN A 45 -15.31 -1.27 -2.82
C ASN A 45 -14.60 -2.49 -2.21
N ALA A 46 -15.20 -3.67 -2.36
CA ALA A 46 -14.67 -4.91 -1.78
C ALA A 46 -13.32 -5.34 -2.37
N HIS A 47 -12.94 -4.78 -3.53
CA HIS A 47 -11.65 -5.09 -4.17
C HIS A 47 -10.52 -4.15 -3.71
N LEU A 48 -10.82 -3.17 -2.87
CA LEU A 48 -9.83 -2.23 -2.35
C LEU A 48 -9.78 -2.31 -0.84
N ASN A 49 -8.61 -2.11 -0.28
CA ASN A 49 -8.47 -2.02 1.17
C ASN A 49 -7.19 -1.24 1.50
N ALA A 50 -7.14 -0.77 2.73
CA ALA A 50 -5.95 -0.15 3.27
C ALA A 50 -5.77 -0.63 4.70
N PHE A 51 -4.52 -0.72 5.13
CA PHE A 51 -4.17 -1.10 6.48
C PHE A 51 -3.32 0.00 7.09
N LEU A 52 -3.55 0.26 8.38
CA LEU A 52 -2.80 1.27 9.11
C LEU A 52 -2.06 0.63 10.26
N ALA A 53 -0.89 1.17 10.55
CA ALA A 53 -0.15 0.84 11.76
C ALA A 53 -0.42 1.92 12.79
N LEU A 54 -1.01 1.53 13.91
CA LEU A 54 -1.32 2.44 15.01
C LEU A 54 -0.31 2.24 16.13
N ASP A 55 0.16 3.34 16.71
CA ASP A 55 1.06 3.27 17.86
C ASP A 55 0.28 3.05 19.16
N GLU A 56 0.98 3.11 20.30
CA GLU A 56 0.37 2.86 21.60
C GLU A 56 -0.69 3.90 21.97
N GLN A 57 -0.66 5.08 21.34
CA GLN A 57 -1.66 6.11 21.54
C GLN A 57 -2.75 6.07 20.48
N SER A 58 -2.85 4.99 19.70
CA SER A 58 -3.80 4.81 18.61
C SER A 58 -3.67 5.84 17.50
N GLN A 59 -2.45 6.37 17.32
CA GLN A 59 -2.15 7.28 16.21
C GLN A 59 -1.54 6.50 15.06
N ALA A 60 -1.99 6.78 13.84
CA ALA A 60 -1.48 6.11 12.66
C ALA A 60 -0.08 6.61 12.32
N VAL A 61 0.87 5.69 12.20
CA VAL A 61 2.27 5.99 11.88
C VAL A 61 2.65 5.50 10.49
N GLY A 62 1.80 4.74 9.84
CA GLY A 62 2.03 4.23 8.49
C GLY A 62 0.78 3.60 7.91
N PHE A 63 0.81 3.37 6.59
CA PHE A 63 -0.30 2.72 5.89
C PHE A 63 0.21 1.92 4.71
N ALA A 64 -0.63 0.99 4.25
CA ALA A 64 -0.46 0.31 2.97
C ALA A 64 -1.82 0.25 2.27
N ASP A 65 -1.85 0.64 1.01
CA ASP A 65 -3.05 0.53 0.16
C ASP A 65 -2.89 -0.66 -0.76
N ALA A 66 -3.96 -1.41 -0.97
CA ALA A 66 -3.93 -2.62 -1.77
C ALA A 66 -5.20 -2.77 -2.61
N ALA A 67 -5.06 -3.42 -3.75
CA ALA A 67 -6.16 -3.68 -4.67
C ALA A 67 -6.13 -5.13 -5.15
N LEU A 68 -7.30 -5.76 -5.19
CA LEU A 68 -7.46 -7.08 -5.80
C LEU A 68 -7.64 -6.87 -7.30
N ARG A 69 -6.77 -7.48 -8.10
CA ARG A 69 -6.77 -7.28 -9.55
C ARG A 69 -7.00 -8.60 -10.27
N HIS A 70 -7.94 -8.59 -11.21
CA HIS A 70 -8.25 -9.75 -12.05
C HIS A 70 -7.70 -9.60 -13.47
N ASP A 71 -7.29 -8.40 -13.86
CA ASP A 71 -6.63 -8.16 -15.14
C ASP A 71 -5.18 -8.67 -15.10
N TYR A 72 -4.54 -8.70 -16.25
CA TYR A 72 -3.14 -9.09 -16.29
C TYR A 72 -2.27 -8.07 -15.54
N VAL A 73 -1.43 -8.56 -14.68
CA VAL A 73 -0.45 -7.75 -13.95
C VAL A 73 0.95 -8.12 -14.43
N ASN A 74 1.73 -7.13 -14.85
CA ASN A 74 3.05 -7.35 -15.40
C ASN A 74 3.92 -8.19 -14.48
N GLY A 75 4.49 -9.24 -15.05
CA GLY A 75 5.39 -10.15 -14.33
C GLY A 75 4.69 -11.22 -13.51
N CYS A 76 3.34 -11.23 -13.46
CA CYS A 76 2.58 -12.23 -12.73
C CYS A 76 2.06 -13.33 -13.64
N ASN A 77 1.86 -14.52 -13.08
CA ASN A 77 1.44 -15.71 -13.81
C ASN A 77 0.12 -16.28 -13.34
N SER A 78 -0.60 -15.55 -12.49
CA SER A 78 -1.85 -16.01 -11.90
C SER A 78 -2.88 -14.89 -11.87
N SER A 79 -4.11 -15.22 -11.51
CA SER A 79 -5.19 -14.27 -11.29
C SER A 79 -6.17 -14.87 -10.28
N PRO A 80 -6.68 -14.11 -9.33
CA PRO A 80 -6.38 -12.70 -9.10
C PRO A 80 -5.00 -12.49 -8.50
N VAL A 81 -4.53 -11.25 -8.59
CA VAL A 81 -3.27 -10.81 -7.98
C VAL A 81 -3.58 -9.75 -6.95
N MET A 82 -2.91 -9.80 -5.80
CA MET A 82 -2.97 -8.72 -4.84
C MET A 82 -1.94 -7.67 -5.23
N TYR A 83 -2.37 -6.43 -5.38
CA TYR A 83 -1.49 -5.35 -5.80
C TYR A 83 -1.26 -4.36 -4.66
N LEU A 84 -0.01 -4.16 -4.28
CA LEU A 84 0.38 -3.15 -3.30
C LEU A 84 0.49 -1.82 -4.03
N GLU A 85 -0.48 -0.94 -3.81
CA GLU A 85 -0.56 0.35 -4.51
C GLU A 85 0.36 1.40 -3.88
N GLY A 86 0.59 1.32 -2.59
CA GLY A 86 1.47 2.24 -1.89
C GLY A 86 1.71 1.78 -0.47
N VAL A 87 2.85 2.15 0.07
CA VAL A 87 3.20 1.91 1.47
C VAL A 87 4.03 3.08 1.97
N TYR A 88 3.70 3.56 3.15
CA TYR A 88 4.39 4.71 3.74
C TYR A 88 4.47 4.56 5.24
N VAL A 89 5.61 4.92 5.80
CA VAL A 89 5.83 4.96 7.24
C VAL A 89 6.43 6.33 7.57
N GLN A 90 5.89 7.01 8.57
CA GLN A 90 6.42 8.29 9.00
C GLN A 90 7.89 8.14 9.39
N PRO A 91 8.74 9.15 9.07
CA PRO A 91 10.18 9.03 9.31
C PRO A 91 10.57 8.60 10.72
N ALA A 92 9.88 9.11 11.74
CA ALA A 92 10.19 8.79 13.14
C ALA A 92 9.90 7.33 13.49
N SER A 93 9.10 6.62 12.70
CA SER A 93 8.70 5.23 12.97
C SER A 93 9.37 4.23 12.03
N ARG A 94 10.30 4.68 11.19
CA ARG A 94 10.99 3.81 10.24
C ARG A 94 12.05 2.95 10.93
N GLN A 95 12.47 1.89 10.22
CA GLN A 95 13.48 0.94 10.66
C GLN A 95 13.08 0.14 11.90
N ARG A 96 11.77 -0.04 12.08
CA ARG A 96 11.20 -0.82 13.18
C ARG A 96 10.31 -1.94 12.69
N GLY A 97 10.34 -2.23 11.38
CA GLY A 97 9.53 -3.31 10.80
C GLY A 97 8.07 -2.95 10.53
N VAL A 98 7.70 -1.67 10.56
CA VAL A 98 6.32 -1.25 10.30
C VAL A 98 5.90 -1.58 8.87
N ALA A 99 6.73 -1.23 7.88
CA ALA A 99 6.42 -1.53 6.48
C ALA A 99 6.30 -3.04 6.26
N GLN A 100 7.19 -3.82 6.84
CA GLN A 100 7.12 -5.28 6.74
C GLN A 100 5.81 -5.82 7.31
N ALA A 101 5.37 -5.31 8.47
CA ALA A 101 4.12 -5.74 9.08
C ALA A 101 2.92 -5.35 8.24
N LEU A 102 2.92 -4.14 7.67
CA LEU A 102 1.85 -3.69 6.78
C LEU A 102 1.77 -4.57 5.54
N ILE A 103 2.89 -4.84 4.90
CA ILE A 103 2.93 -5.67 3.70
C ILE A 103 2.53 -7.11 4.01
N ALA A 104 2.93 -7.64 5.18
CA ALA A 104 2.50 -8.98 5.61
C ALA A 104 0.98 -9.05 5.74
N GLN A 105 0.34 -7.98 6.22
CA GLN A 105 -1.11 -7.93 6.33
C GLN A 105 -1.77 -7.87 4.94
N VAL A 106 -1.20 -7.11 4.01
CA VAL A 106 -1.67 -7.09 2.62
C VAL A 106 -1.57 -8.49 2.00
N ALA A 107 -0.45 -9.17 2.21
CA ALA A 107 -0.25 -10.53 1.70
C ALA A 107 -1.29 -11.49 2.29
N GLN A 108 -1.58 -11.37 3.57
CA GLN A 108 -2.58 -12.23 4.23
C GLN A 108 -3.98 -11.99 3.64
N TRP A 109 -4.35 -10.73 3.43
CA TRP A 109 -5.62 -10.42 2.78
C TRP A 109 -5.66 -11.01 1.38
N GLY A 110 -4.56 -10.93 0.63
CA GLY A 110 -4.46 -11.55 -0.68
C GLY A 110 -4.70 -13.06 -0.62
N ARG A 111 -4.08 -13.75 0.33
CA ARG A 111 -4.28 -15.21 0.47
C ARG A 111 -5.73 -15.55 0.78
N GLU A 112 -6.38 -14.76 1.63
CA GLU A 112 -7.78 -14.95 1.97
C GLU A 112 -8.70 -14.81 0.76
N LEU A 113 -8.31 -13.99 -0.21
CA LEU A 113 -9.06 -13.79 -1.45
C LEU A 113 -8.60 -14.71 -2.59
N GLY A 114 -7.73 -15.68 -2.29
CA GLY A 114 -7.30 -16.66 -3.28
C GLY A 114 -6.11 -16.24 -4.14
N CYS A 115 -5.45 -15.14 -3.80
CA CYS A 115 -4.28 -14.69 -4.54
C CYS A 115 -3.07 -15.57 -4.22
N ARG A 116 -2.24 -15.79 -5.24
CA ARG A 116 -1.00 -16.55 -5.14
C ARG A 116 0.22 -15.66 -5.32
N GLU A 117 0.00 -14.41 -5.75
CA GLU A 117 1.08 -13.46 -5.99
C GLU A 117 0.69 -12.09 -5.43
N LEU A 118 1.69 -11.40 -4.91
CA LEU A 118 1.61 -10.00 -4.47
C LEU A 118 2.53 -9.21 -5.39
N ALA A 119 1.97 -8.24 -6.09
CA ALA A 119 2.72 -7.40 -7.02
C ALA A 119 2.78 -5.96 -6.52
N SER A 120 3.74 -5.22 -7.01
CA SER A 120 3.92 -3.81 -6.66
C SER A 120 4.74 -3.13 -7.74
N ASP A 121 4.90 -1.82 -7.65
CA ASP A 121 5.78 -1.09 -8.53
C ASP A 121 6.50 0.02 -7.76
N ALA A 122 7.51 0.58 -8.39
CA ALA A 122 8.23 1.75 -7.91
C ALA A 122 8.73 2.52 -9.11
N ALA A 123 8.82 3.85 -8.98
CA ALA A 123 9.41 4.67 -10.03
C ALA A 123 10.85 4.23 -10.25
N ILE A 124 11.31 4.29 -11.50
CA ILE A 124 12.64 3.82 -11.89
C ILE A 124 13.77 4.55 -11.15
N ASP A 125 13.51 5.79 -10.72
CA ASP A 125 14.49 6.57 -9.98
C ASP A 125 14.28 6.55 -8.47
N ASN A 126 13.28 5.83 -7.97
CA ASN A 126 13.03 5.69 -6.54
C ASN A 126 13.81 4.50 -5.99
N LEU A 127 15.12 4.70 -5.79
CA LEU A 127 16.02 3.63 -5.36
C LEU A 127 15.69 3.14 -3.95
N ALA A 128 15.24 4.03 -3.07
CA ALA A 128 14.89 3.66 -1.70
C ALA A 128 13.72 2.67 -1.69
N SER A 129 12.69 2.91 -2.52
CA SER A 129 11.57 2.00 -2.63
C SER A 129 12.00 0.66 -3.23
N GLN A 130 12.84 0.67 -4.26
CA GLN A 130 13.35 -0.56 -4.87
C GLN A 130 14.11 -1.40 -3.85
N GLN A 131 14.95 -0.78 -3.03
CA GLN A 131 15.69 -1.48 -1.98
C GLN A 131 14.77 -2.07 -0.92
N MET A 132 13.74 -1.32 -0.53
CA MET A 132 12.76 -1.82 0.43
C MET A 132 12.03 -3.04 -0.11
N HIS A 133 11.59 -3.00 -1.37
CA HIS A 133 10.95 -4.15 -2.00
C HIS A 133 11.86 -5.38 -1.99
N GLN A 134 13.12 -5.21 -2.35
CA GLN A 134 14.08 -6.32 -2.36
C GLN A 134 14.29 -6.91 -0.96
N ARG A 135 14.41 -6.04 0.06
CA ARG A 135 14.58 -6.51 1.44
C ARG A 135 13.38 -7.30 1.94
N LEU A 136 12.18 -6.97 1.45
CA LEU A 136 10.96 -7.64 1.88
C LEU A 136 10.56 -8.81 0.99
N GLY A 137 11.46 -9.25 0.11
CA GLY A 137 11.28 -10.48 -0.64
C GLY A 137 10.66 -10.32 -2.03
N PHE A 138 10.44 -9.10 -2.49
CA PHE A 138 9.99 -8.87 -3.86
C PHE A 138 11.16 -9.04 -4.83
N ALA A 139 10.89 -9.66 -5.97
CA ALA A 139 11.86 -9.77 -7.06
C ALA A 139 11.43 -8.82 -8.18
N GLU A 140 12.36 -8.09 -8.73
CA GLU A 140 12.08 -7.24 -9.89
C GLU A 140 11.71 -8.15 -11.09
N THR A 141 10.60 -7.82 -11.76
CA THR A 141 10.12 -8.60 -12.90
C THR A 141 10.42 -7.91 -14.21
N GLU A 142 9.98 -6.67 -14.38
CA GLU A 142 10.20 -5.96 -15.63
C GLU A 142 10.17 -4.44 -15.42
N ARG A 143 10.74 -3.72 -16.37
CA ARG A 143 10.75 -2.27 -16.38
C ARG A 143 9.95 -1.81 -17.58
N VAL A 144 9.10 -0.78 -17.38
CA VAL A 144 8.20 -0.33 -18.41
C VAL A 144 8.31 1.17 -18.61
N VAL A 145 7.92 1.64 -19.79
CA VAL A 145 7.79 3.05 -20.10
C VAL A 145 6.32 3.29 -20.44
N PHE A 146 5.73 4.30 -19.82
CA PHE A 146 4.34 4.64 -20.03
C PHE A 146 4.23 5.74 -21.09
N PHE A 147 3.22 5.62 -21.97
CA PHE A 147 2.94 6.62 -22.99
C PHE A 147 1.48 7.03 -22.92
N LYS A 148 1.20 8.27 -23.27
CA LYS A 148 -0.18 8.73 -23.45
C LYS A 148 -0.25 9.66 -24.65
N LYS A 149 -1.46 9.77 -25.25
CA LYS A 149 -1.76 10.72 -26.31
C LYS A 149 -3.14 11.31 -26.04
N ALA A 150 -3.21 12.62 -25.99
CA ALA A 150 -4.50 13.28 -25.85
C ALA A 150 -5.30 13.10 -27.16
N LEU A 151 -6.58 12.85 -27.03
CA LEU A 151 -7.44 12.60 -28.23
C LEU A 151 -8.24 13.81 -28.66
N GLY A 152 -7.98 14.95 -28.09
CA GLY A 152 -8.56 16.21 -28.52
C GLY A 152 -9.75 16.70 -27.73
#